data_c82140086ef291b1ea87644129d9473f
#
_entry.id   c82140086ef291b1ea87644129d9473f
#
_cell.length_a   1.000
_cell.length_b   1.000
_cell.length_c   1.000
_cell.angle_alpha   90.00
_cell.angle_beta   90.00
_cell.angle_gamma   90.00
#
_symmetry.space_group_name_H-M   'P 1'
#
loop_
_entity.id
_entity.type
_entity.pdbx_description
1 polymer ?
#
loop_
_entity_poly.entity_id
_entity_poly.type
_entity_poly.pdbx_seq_one_letter_code
_entity_poly.pdbx_strand_id
1 'polypeptide(L)'
;MKSIREINKTYLDKNLETTPHDVALLDAYKKNPKTLPVHESTEGLAEGTPVLTNYGLMALSLDEDYMQGFYVPRCEALLKTNGELDPLTVRTLRASLIEFAMLGCIEAQQVIDKFLVEYGKGDNDMLATIVLTRWPDRHNLHRFLAIQQGGTDPNVDHTSFHRAMTEIRSGSKRTRWVNYFFPQMKTDRDLPTFYYSLRDETEALIYINHPMLRKRLLKMCEAILQNDHSIFDIFSRFDIKMIRSCIDLFSHISTIKIFEQMRKEYGWKYYKDKF
;
A
#
# COMPACT_ATOMS: atom_id res chain seq x y z
N MET A 1 -3.75 23.84 8.73
CA MET A 1 -2.77 23.57 7.66
C MET A 1 -3.58 23.41 6.38
N LYS A 2 -3.24 24.09 5.29
CA LYS A 2 -3.99 23.95 4.02
C LYS A 2 -3.76 22.56 3.44
N SER A 3 -4.80 21.94 2.88
CA SER A 3 -4.66 20.68 2.16
C SER A 3 -3.85 20.89 0.86
N ILE A 4 -3.24 19.81 0.35
CA ILE A 4 -2.53 19.86 -0.95
C ILE A 4 -3.46 20.36 -2.06
N ARG A 5 -4.73 19.95 -2.05
CA ARG A 5 -5.75 20.40 -2.99
C ARG A 5 -5.98 21.92 -2.93
N GLU A 6 -6.07 22.50 -1.74
CA GLU A 6 -6.19 23.98 -1.56
C GLU A 6 -4.95 24.71 -2.02
N ILE A 7 -3.76 24.12 -1.81
CA ILE A 7 -2.49 24.67 -2.30
C ILE A 7 -2.47 24.64 -3.83
N ASN A 8 -2.82 23.53 -4.45
CA ASN A 8 -2.86 23.35 -5.90
C ASN A 8 -3.86 24.30 -6.55
N LYS A 9 -5.07 24.44 -5.97
CA LYS A 9 -6.06 25.41 -6.44
C LYS A 9 -5.51 26.83 -6.40
N THR A 10 -4.93 27.22 -5.26
CA THR A 10 -4.32 28.55 -5.11
C THR A 10 -3.19 28.79 -6.10
N TYR A 11 -2.43 27.75 -6.45
CA TYR A 11 -1.34 27.81 -7.41
C TYR A 11 -1.84 28.01 -8.83
N LEU A 12 -2.82 27.23 -9.26
CA LEU A 12 -3.44 27.38 -10.58
C LEU A 12 -4.14 28.73 -10.76
N ASP A 13 -4.86 29.19 -9.73
CA ASP A 13 -5.53 30.51 -9.74
C ASP A 13 -4.55 31.67 -9.91
N LYS A 14 -3.29 31.52 -9.45
CA LYS A 14 -2.28 32.57 -9.52
C LYS A 14 -1.42 32.51 -10.78
N ASN A 15 -1.15 31.35 -11.31
CA ASN A 15 -0.12 31.16 -12.32
C ASN A 15 -0.63 30.85 -13.72
N LEU A 16 -1.91 30.55 -13.91
CA LEU A 16 -2.64 30.40 -15.19
C LEU A 16 -1.86 29.72 -16.34
N GLU A 17 -0.90 28.86 -16.07
CA GLU A 17 -0.03 28.28 -17.09
C GLU A 17 -0.47 26.89 -17.58
N THR A 18 -1.79 26.66 -17.67
CA THR A 18 -2.25 25.59 -18.56
C THR A 18 -1.95 26.03 -20.00
N THR A 19 -1.15 25.26 -20.68
CA THR A 19 -0.85 25.54 -22.09
C THR A 19 -2.13 25.42 -22.92
N PRO A 20 -2.24 26.08 -24.10
CA PRO A 20 -3.37 25.85 -25.01
C PRO A 20 -3.56 24.37 -25.36
N HIS A 21 -2.47 23.62 -25.37
CA HIS A 21 -2.48 22.17 -25.57
C HIS A 21 -3.18 21.43 -24.40
N ASP A 22 -2.85 21.75 -23.15
CA ASP A 22 -3.53 21.17 -22.00
C ASP A 22 -5.04 21.48 -22.00
N VAL A 23 -5.41 22.74 -22.32
CA VAL A 23 -6.83 23.14 -22.39
C VAL A 23 -7.59 22.28 -23.41
N ALA A 24 -7.03 22.09 -24.60
CA ALA A 24 -7.65 21.25 -25.63
C ALA A 24 -7.78 19.79 -25.19
N LEU A 25 -6.78 19.25 -24.50
CA LEU A 25 -6.84 17.87 -23.95
C LEU A 25 -7.83 17.74 -22.82
N LEU A 26 -7.91 18.69 -21.89
CA LEU A 26 -8.90 18.71 -20.82
C LEU A 26 -10.32 18.66 -21.38
N ASP A 27 -10.61 19.47 -22.40
CA ASP A 27 -11.89 19.44 -23.09
C ASP A 27 -12.17 18.11 -23.78
N ALA A 28 -11.15 17.49 -24.38
CA ALA A 28 -11.27 16.17 -25.00
C ALA A 28 -11.59 15.08 -23.98
N TYR A 29 -10.93 15.08 -22.82
CA TYR A 29 -11.22 14.11 -21.75
C TYR A 29 -12.61 14.30 -21.15
N LYS A 30 -13.07 15.52 -20.98
CA LYS A 30 -14.45 15.80 -20.50
C LYS A 30 -15.50 15.39 -21.51
N LYS A 31 -15.23 15.52 -22.80
CA LYS A 31 -16.14 15.07 -23.88
C LYS A 31 -16.15 13.56 -24.08
N ASN A 32 -15.03 12.90 -23.81
CA ASN A 32 -14.91 11.44 -23.90
C ASN A 32 -14.40 10.83 -22.59
N PRO A 33 -15.26 10.75 -21.57
CA PRO A 33 -14.86 10.32 -20.23
C PRO A 33 -14.44 8.85 -20.13
N LYS A 34 -14.68 8.05 -21.16
CA LYS A 34 -14.23 6.65 -21.21
C LYS A 34 -12.73 6.51 -21.44
N THR A 35 -12.07 7.57 -21.89
CA THR A 35 -10.64 7.59 -22.15
C THR A 35 -9.88 8.00 -20.88
N LEU A 36 -8.88 7.21 -20.51
CA LEU A 36 -7.99 7.58 -19.39
C LEU A 36 -7.10 8.75 -19.79
N PRO A 37 -6.82 9.70 -18.91
CA PRO A 37 -5.89 10.78 -19.19
C PRO A 37 -4.47 10.22 -19.31
N VAL A 38 -3.79 10.60 -20.41
CA VAL A 38 -2.42 10.21 -20.67
C VAL A 38 -1.50 11.31 -20.20
N HIS A 39 -0.57 10.98 -19.33
CA HIS A 39 0.42 11.87 -18.76
C HIS A 39 1.81 11.59 -19.35
N GLU A 40 2.69 12.58 -19.38
CA GLU A 40 4.06 12.46 -19.90
C GLU A 40 4.90 11.37 -19.20
N SER A 41 4.56 10.99 -17.96
CA SER A 41 5.20 9.86 -17.25
C SER A 41 4.75 8.48 -17.72
N THR A 42 3.80 8.38 -18.66
CA THR A 42 3.31 7.09 -19.17
C THR A 42 4.36 6.46 -20.08
N GLU A 43 4.88 5.32 -19.69
CA GLU A 43 5.91 4.60 -20.43
C GLU A 43 5.36 3.94 -21.72
N GLY A 44 6.16 3.93 -22.79
CA GLY A 44 5.86 3.19 -24.02
C GLY A 44 4.75 3.81 -24.87
N LEU A 45 4.55 5.12 -24.78
CA LEU A 45 3.69 5.86 -25.71
C LEU A 45 4.30 5.92 -27.10
N ALA A 46 3.45 5.92 -28.12
CA ALA A 46 3.87 6.21 -29.49
C ALA A 46 4.31 7.67 -29.61
N GLU A 47 5.29 7.91 -30.49
CA GLU A 47 5.75 9.28 -30.78
C GLU A 47 4.57 10.15 -31.28
N GLY A 48 4.47 11.37 -30.73
CA GLY A 48 3.38 12.28 -31.04
C GLY A 48 2.06 12.02 -30.31
N THR A 49 2.00 11.04 -29.38
CA THR A 49 0.82 10.84 -28.53
C THR A 49 0.57 12.10 -27.70
N PRO A 50 -0.64 12.71 -27.75
CA PRO A 50 -0.96 13.85 -26.92
C PRO A 50 -0.93 13.49 -25.44
N VAL A 51 -0.16 14.21 -24.64
CA VAL A 51 0.01 13.98 -23.20
C VAL A 51 -0.30 15.24 -22.40
N LEU A 52 -0.91 15.07 -21.23
CA LEU A 52 -1.07 16.15 -20.26
C LEU A 52 0.25 16.45 -19.57
N THR A 53 0.52 17.72 -19.37
CA THR A 53 1.57 18.16 -18.43
C THR A 53 1.11 17.99 -16.99
N ASN A 54 2.03 18.15 -16.05
CA ASN A 54 1.68 18.19 -14.62
C ASN A 54 0.61 19.24 -14.29
N TYR A 55 0.61 20.39 -14.95
CA TYR A 55 -0.39 21.43 -14.76
C TYR A 55 -1.76 21.04 -15.32
N GLY A 56 -1.80 20.42 -16.49
CA GLY A 56 -3.02 19.90 -17.08
C GLY A 56 -3.62 18.80 -16.20
N LEU A 57 -2.80 17.89 -15.70
CA LEU A 57 -3.25 16.85 -14.79
C LEU A 57 -3.73 17.42 -13.44
N MET A 58 -3.05 18.44 -12.91
CA MET A 58 -3.47 19.16 -11.70
C MET A 58 -4.84 19.83 -11.90
N ALA A 59 -5.05 20.49 -13.03
CA ALA A 59 -6.34 21.12 -13.37
C ALA A 59 -7.46 20.07 -13.44
N LEU A 60 -7.20 18.93 -14.08
CA LEU A 60 -8.17 17.83 -14.18
C LEU A 60 -8.49 17.21 -12.80
N SER A 61 -7.50 17.11 -11.92
CA SER A 61 -7.67 16.58 -10.54
C SER A 61 -8.58 17.45 -9.66
N LEU A 62 -8.75 18.72 -10.00
CA LEU A 62 -9.64 19.64 -9.27
C LEU A 62 -11.07 19.66 -9.82
N ASP A 63 -11.31 19.02 -10.95
CA ASP A 63 -12.65 18.88 -11.53
C ASP A 63 -13.39 17.72 -10.87
N GLU A 64 -14.22 18.04 -9.86
CA GLU A 64 -14.94 17.06 -9.07
C GLU A 64 -15.93 16.24 -9.91
N ASP A 65 -16.60 16.88 -10.85
CA ASP A 65 -17.57 16.20 -11.73
C ASP A 65 -16.86 15.17 -12.62
N TYR A 66 -15.70 15.52 -13.16
CA TYR A 66 -14.89 14.58 -13.93
C TYR A 66 -14.36 13.45 -13.05
N MET A 67 -13.78 13.77 -11.91
CA MET A 67 -13.16 12.77 -11.04
C MET A 67 -14.18 11.76 -10.50
N GLN A 68 -15.29 12.23 -9.93
CA GLN A 68 -16.29 11.37 -9.33
C GLN A 68 -17.25 10.75 -10.34
N GLY A 69 -17.61 11.50 -11.40
CA GLY A 69 -18.57 11.03 -12.39
C GLY A 69 -17.98 10.09 -13.44
N PHE A 70 -16.67 10.20 -13.73
CA PHE A 70 -16.08 9.46 -14.86
C PHE A 70 -14.78 8.75 -14.50
N TYR A 71 -13.80 9.44 -13.93
CA TYR A 71 -12.47 8.86 -13.73
C TYR A 71 -12.48 7.71 -12.71
N VAL A 72 -13.04 7.94 -11.53
CA VAL A 72 -13.12 6.91 -10.47
C VAL A 72 -13.90 5.69 -10.93
N PRO A 73 -15.14 5.82 -11.46
CA PRO A 73 -15.88 4.67 -11.98
C PRO A 73 -15.15 3.93 -13.09
N ARG A 74 -14.43 4.64 -13.96
CA ARG A 74 -13.62 4.03 -15.02
C ARG A 74 -12.45 3.22 -14.47
N CYS A 75 -11.72 3.78 -13.50
CA CYS A 75 -10.64 3.08 -12.82
C CYS A 75 -11.16 1.80 -12.14
N GLU A 76 -12.24 1.91 -11.37
CA GLU A 76 -12.85 0.76 -10.69
C GLU A 76 -13.29 -0.33 -11.68
N ALA A 77 -13.88 0.05 -12.81
CA ALA A 77 -14.27 -0.89 -13.84
C ALA A 77 -13.07 -1.61 -14.47
N LEU A 78 -11.99 -0.88 -14.76
CA LEU A 78 -10.76 -1.45 -15.32
C LEU A 78 -10.07 -2.38 -14.32
N LEU A 79 -10.03 -2.00 -13.06
CA LEU A 79 -9.41 -2.78 -12.00
C LEU A 79 -10.16 -4.10 -11.71
N LYS A 80 -11.45 -4.20 -12.06
CA LYS A 80 -12.25 -5.43 -11.94
C LYS A 80 -12.02 -6.45 -13.06
N THR A 81 -11.37 -6.09 -14.16
CA THR A 81 -11.21 -6.95 -15.34
C THR A 81 -10.13 -8.03 -15.23
N ASN A 82 -9.57 -8.28 -14.05
CA ASN A 82 -8.71 -9.45 -13.71
C ASN A 82 -7.69 -9.86 -14.80
N GLY A 83 -6.92 -8.90 -15.31
CA GLY A 83 -5.79 -9.22 -16.20
C GLY A 83 -6.08 -9.25 -17.70
N GLU A 84 -7.31 -8.95 -18.13
CA GLU A 84 -7.69 -8.85 -19.55
C GLU A 84 -7.38 -7.47 -20.17
N LEU A 85 -6.64 -6.62 -19.46
CA LEU A 85 -6.28 -5.29 -19.96
C LEU A 85 -5.02 -5.35 -20.83
N ASP A 86 -5.07 -4.60 -21.94
CA ASP A 86 -3.89 -4.42 -22.76
C ASP A 86 -2.77 -3.65 -22.00
N PRO A 87 -1.50 -3.90 -22.32
CA PRO A 87 -0.38 -3.32 -21.58
C PRO A 87 -0.34 -1.78 -21.58
N LEU A 88 -0.86 -1.13 -22.62
CA LEU A 88 -0.90 0.34 -22.68
C LEU A 88 -1.95 0.89 -21.72
N THR A 89 -3.15 0.31 -21.69
CA THR A 89 -4.20 0.68 -20.75
C THR A 89 -3.72 0.52 -19.31
N VAL A 90 -3.01 -0.57 -18.98
CA VAL A 90 -2.42 -0.79 -17.64
C VAL A 90 -1.42 0.31 -17.28
N ARG A 91 -0.50 0.65 -18.20
CA ARG A 91 0.49 1.71 -17.97
C ARG A 91 -0.16 3.08 -17.80
N THR A 92 -1.16 3.40 -18.63
CA THR A 92 -1.89 4.67 -18.56
C THR A 92 -2.67 4.79 -17.26
N LEU A 93 -3.40 3.74 -16.86
CA LEU A 93 -4.12 3.68 -15.59
C LEU A 93 -3.17 3.90 -14.41
N ARG A 94 -2.05 3.18 -14.41
CA ARG A 94 -1.03 3.27 -13.38
C ARG A 94 -0.43 4.67 -13.29
N ALA A 95 -0.01 5.24 -14.41
CA ALA A 95 0.58 6.57 -14.45
C ALA A 95 -0.41 7.62 -13.95
N SER A 96 -1.64 7.63 -14.47
CA SER A 96 -2.66 8.62 -14.07
C SER A 96 -3.04 8.51 -12.60
N LEU A 97 -3.23 7.31 -12.07
CA LEU A 97 -3.55 7.10 -10.65
C LEU A 97 -2.44 7.62 -9.73
N ILE A 98 -1.19 7.31 -10.07
CA ILE A 98 -0.04 7.73 -9.28
C ILE A 98 0.08 9.25 -9.28
N GLU A 99 0.05 9.86 -10.45
CA GLU A 99 0.22 11.31 -10.57
C GLU A 99 -0.94 12.08 -9.90
N PHE A 100 -2.19 11.66 -10.09
CA PHE A 100 -3.31 12.25 -9.37
C PHE A 100 -3.18 12.13 -7.85
N ALA A 101 -2.74 10.99 -7.36
CA ALA A 101 -2.54 10.80 -5.92
C ALA A 101 -1.38 11.67 -5.40
N MET A 102 -0.27 11.83 -6.15
CA MET A 102 0.83 12.74 -5.83
C MET A 102 0.37 14.20 -5.78
N LEU A 103 -0.56 14.58 -6.64
CA LEU A 103 -1.20 15.89 -6.63
C LEU A 103 -2.20 16.06 -5.48
N GLY A 104 -2.35 15.06 -4.62
CA GLY A 104 -3.24 15.11 -3.46
C GLY A 104 -4.72 14.89 -3.80
N CYS A 105 -5.02 14.30 -4.95
CA CYS A 105 -6.38 13.93 -5.33
C CYS A 105 -6.89 12.82 -4.42
N ILE A 106 -7.85 13.15 -3.56
CA ILE A 106 -8.42 12.23 -2.58
C ILE A 106 -9.14 11.06 -3.27
N GLU A 107 -9.82 11.32 -4.37
CA GLU A 107 -10.56 10.33 -5.14
C GLU A 107 -9.64 9.24 -5.70
N ALA A 108 -8.51 9.63 -6.27
CA ALA A 108 -7.51 8.67 -6.74
C ALA A 108 -6.90 7.85 -5.60
N GLN A 109 -6.67 8.48 -4.46
CA GLN A 109 -6.20 7.78 -3.25
C GLN A 109 -7.24 6.80 -2.72
N GLN A 110 -8.53 7.16 -2.72
CA GLN A 110 -9.62 6.29 -2.30
C GLN A 110 -9.80 5.08 -3.20
N VAL A 111 -9.69 5.27 -4.53
CA VAL A 111 -9.71 4.14 -5.50
C VAL A 111 -8.71 3.08 -5.12
N ILE A 112 -7.53 3.48 -4.73
CA ILE A 112 -6.46 2.56 -4.42
C ILE A 112 -6.62 1.97 -3.02
N ASP A 113 -6.97 2.76 -2.02
CA ASP A 113 -7.28 2.25 -0.69
C ASP A 113 -8.40 1.19 -0.77
N LYS A 114 -9.48 1.49 -1.49
CA LYS A 114 -10.58 0.56 -1.75
C LYS A 114 -10.10 -0.70 -2.47
N PHE A 115 -9.26 -0.52 -3.47
CA PHE A 115 -8.72 -1.62 -4.24
C PHE A 115 -7.80 -2.52 -3.39
N LEU A 116 -6.95 -1.95 -2.54
CA LEU A 116 -6.13 -2.70 -1.61
C LEU A 116 -6.97 -3.49 -0.60
N VAL A 117 -8.07 -2.92 -0.12
CA VAL A 117 -8.97 -3.56 0.84
C VAL A 117 -9.81 -4.67 0.18
N GLU A 118 -10.42 -4.40 -0.97
CA GLU A 118 -11.37 -5.32 -1.61
C GLU A 118 -10.68 -6.45 -2.40
N TYR A 119 -9.57 -6.15 -3.07
CA TYR A 119 -8.92 -7.04 -4.04
C TYR A 119 -7.59 -7.61 -3.58
N GLY A 120 -7.03 -7.14 -2.49
CA GLY A 120 -5.83 -7.73 -1.86
C GLY A 120 -6.00 -9.18 -1.38
N LYS A 121 -7.17 -9.78 -1.63
CA LYS A 121 -7.49 -11.18 -1.30
C LYS A 121 -7.09 -12.19 -2.37
N GLY A 122 -6.70 -11.73 -3.56
CA GLY A 122 -6.35 -12.60 -4.71
C GLY A 122 -4.89 -12.48 -5.10
N ASP A 123 -4.38 -13.49 -5.81
CA ASP A 123 -3.07 -13.49 -6.48
C ASP A 123 -3.06 -12.58 -7.71
N ASN A 124 -3.52 -11.35 -7.59
CA ASN A 124 -3.62 -10.43 -8.73
C ASN A 124 -2.28 -9.72 -8.93
N ASP A 125 -1.43 -10.26 -9.82
CA ASP A 125 -0.11 -9.73 -10.15
C ASP A 125 -0.15 -8.28 -10.66
N MET A 126 -1.23 -7.88 -11.33
CA MET A 126 -1.40 -6.53 -11.85
C MET A 126 -1.51 -5.50 -10.72
N LEU A 127 -2.23 -5.83 -9.66
CA LEU A 127 -2.35 -5.00 -8.47
C LEU A 127 -1.06 -4.89 -7.70
N ALA A 128 -0.39 -6.01 -7.50
CA ALA A 128 0.92 -6.03 -6.89
C ALA A 128 1.88 -5.12 -7.67
N THR A 129 1.80 -5.10 -8.99
CA THR A 129 2.62 -4.25 -9.86
C THR A 129 2.24 -2.77 -9.72
N ILE A 130 0.96 -2.42 -9.70
CA ILE A 130 0.51 -1.03 -9.52
C ILE A 130 0.92 -0.50 -8.14
N VAL A 131 0.74 -1.32 -7.10
CA VAL A 131 1.04 -0.94 -5.72
C VAL A 131 2.55 -0.93 -5.42
N LEU A 132 3.32 -1.83 -6.02
CA LEU A 132 4.73 -2.05 -5.65
C LEU A 132 5.71 -1.10 -6.33
N THR A 133 5.34 -0.44 -7.41
CA THR A 133 6.35 0.19 -8.23
C THR A 133 6.54 1.69 -8.08
N ARG A 134 5.59 2.51 -7.60
CA ARG A 134 5.77 3.97 -7.39
C ARG A 134 4.62 4.64 -6.64
N TRP A 135 3.94 3.96 -5.76
CA TRP A 135 2.84 4.52 -5.01
C TRP A 135 3.30 5.64 -4.08
N PRO A 136 2.70 6.82 -4.07
CA PRO A 136 2.81 7.72 -2.95
C PRO A 136 2.07 7.03 -1.80
N ASP A 137 2.83 6.34 -1.04
CA ASP A 137 2.42 5.48 0.05
C ASP A 137 1.89 6.36 1.18
N ARG A 138 0.63 6.80 1.04
CA ARG A 138 -0.07 7.60 2.04
C ARG A 138 0.02 6.98 3.43
N HIS A 139 0.09 5.66 3.47
CA HIS A 139 0.23 4.88 4.68
C HIS A 139 1.69 4.49 4.96
N ASN A 140 2.62 4.92 4.10
CA ASN A 140 4.05 4.62 4.20
C ASN A 140 4.35 3.12 4.36
N LEU A 141 3.60 2.24 3.64
CA LEU A 141 3.84 0.80 3.68
C LEU A 141 5.15 0.40 3.01
N HIS A 142 5.71 1.26 2.14
CA HIS A 142 7.03 1.04 1.56
C HIS A 142 8.14 0.86 2.61
N ARG A 143 7.99 1.45 3.80
CA ARG A 143 8.93 1.21 4.90
C ARG A 143 9.01 -0.27 5.28
N PHE A 144 7.86 -0.96 5.31
CA PHE A 144 7.83 -2.40 5.57
C PHE A 144 8.37 -3.20 4.39
N LEU A 145 7.99 -2.85 3.16
CA LEU A 145 8.46 -3.56 1.96
C LEU A 145 9.97 -3.47 1.81
N ALA A 146 10.54 -2.27 1.94
CA ALA A 146 11.96 -2.03 1.83
C ALA A 146 12.76 -2.79 2.88
N ILE A 147 12.39 -2.68 4.16
CA ILE A 147 13.10 -3.37 5.23
C ILE A 147 12.98 -4.89 5.11
N GLN A 148 11.82 -5.42 4.75
CA GLN A 148 11.59 -6.85 4.57
C GLN A 148 12.29 -7.45 3.36
N GLN A 149 12.78 -6.64 2.43
CA GLN A 149 13.65 -7.05 1.32
C GLN A 149 15.13 -7.07 1.70
N GLY A 150 15.50 -6.56 2.85
CA GLY A 150 16.87 -6.46 3.31
C GLY A 150 17.36 -5.01 3.46
N GLY A 151 16.47 -4.04 3.26
CA GLY A 151 16.80 -2.61 3.30
C GLY A 151 17.56 -2.14 2.05
N THR A 152 17.75 -0.83 1.96
CA THR A 152 18.50 -0.19 0.88
C THR A 152 19.84 0.39 1.34
N ASP A 153 20.07 0.45 2.66
CA ASP A 153 21.32 0.94 3.23
C ASP A 153 22.33 -0.22 3.39
N PRO A 154 23.43 -0.24 2.61
CA PRO A 154 24.43 -1.31 2.66
C PRO A 154 25.18 -1.35 4.00
N ASN A 155 25.12 -0.26 4.81
CA ASN A 155 25.81 -0.19 6.10
C ASN A 155 24.95 -0.67 7.27
N VAL A 156 23.68 -1.01 7.02
CA VAL A 156 22.75 -1.49 8.04
C VAL A 156 22.34 -2.92 7.72
N ASP A 157 22.70 -3.85 8.60
CA ASP A 157 22.33 -5.27 8.48
C ASP A 157 20.83 -5.47 8.76
N HIS A 158 20.02 -5.20 7.74
CA HIS A 158 18.58 -5.47 7.79
C HIS A 158 18.29 -6.93 7.43
N THR A 159 17.55 -7.58 8.29
CA THR A 159 17.19 -8.99 8.05
C THR A 159 16.09 -9.09 7.01
N SER A 160 16.40 -9.65 5.85
CA SER A 160 15.43 -9.93 4.79
C SER A 160 14.41 -10.99 5.20
N PHE A 161 13.28 -11.06 4.48
CA PHE A 161 12.27 -12.10 4.66
C PHE A 161 12.87 -13.51 4.56
N HIS A 162 13.75 -13.73 3.60
CA HIS A 162 14.40 -15.04 3.42
C HIS A 162 15.23 -15.43 4.65
N ARG A 163 16.05 -14.51 5.16
CA ARG A 163 16.89 -14.75 6.34
C ARG A 163 16.03 -14.98 7.59
N ALA A 164 14.99 -14.16 7.81
CA ALA A 164 14.08 -14.33 8.93
C ALA A 164 13.37 -15.69 8.90
N MET A 165 12.92 -16.15 7.72
CA MET A 165 12.34 -17.48 7.53
C MET A 165 13.33 -18.61 7.82
N THR A 166 14.60 -18.43 7.45
CA THR A 166 15.65 -19.40 7.78
C THR A 166 15.87 -19.48 9.29
N GLU A 167 15.89 -18.35 9.99
CA GLU A 167 16.02 -18.32 11.45
C GLU A 167 14.84 -18.99 12.15
N ILE A 168 13.59 -18.76 11.70
CA ILE A 168 12.43 -19.48 12.22
C ILE A 168 12.60 -20.99 12.04
N ARG A 169 12.83 -21.45 10.82
CA ARG A 169 12.95 -22.89 10.50
C ARG A 169 14.07 -23.58 11.24
N SER A 170 15.16 -22.88 11.53
CA SER A 170 16.27 -23.42 12.32
C SER A 170 16.01 -23.46 13.83
N GLY A 171 14.83 -23.01 14.28
CA GLY A 171 14.48 -22.97 15.69
C GLY A 171 15.23 -21.91 16.50
N SER A 172 15.91 -20.94 15.85
CA SER A 172 16.76 -19.99 16.57
C SER A 172 16.79 -18.62 15.86
N LYS A 173 16.11 -17.65 16.42
CA LYS A 173 16.16 -16.26 16.00
C LYS A 173 17.47 -15.61 16.47
N ARG A 174 18.22 -15.01 15.54
CA ARG A 174 19.54 -14.40 15.79
C ARG A 174 19.58 -12.90 15.55
N THR A 175 18.75 -12.39 14.63
CA THR A 175 18.79 -11.01 14.19
C THR A 175 17.52 -10.24 14.59
N ARG A 176 17.54 -8.90 14.46
CA ARG A 176 16.42 -8.05 14.89
C ARG A 176 15.47 -7.80 13.71
N TRP A 177 14.28 -8.43 13.74
CA TRP A 177 13.32 -8.29 12.65
C TRP A 177 11.85 -8.41 13.07
N VAL A 178 11.54 -8.80 14.30
CA VAL A 178 10.15 -9.06 14.71
C VAL A 178 9.27 -7.82 14.56
N ASN A 179 9.78 -6.63 14.88
CA ASN A 179 9.04 -5.38 14.84
C ASN A 179 8.50 -4.98 13.46
N TYR A 180 9.16 -5.39 12.37
CA TYR A 180 8.71 -5.04 11.02
C TYR A 180 8.09 -6.20 10.23
N PHE A 181 8.17 -7.43 10.75
CA PHE A 181 7.40 -8.54 10.22
C PHE A 181 6.12 -8.81 11.01
N PHE A 182 6.11 -8.48 12.29
CA PHE A 182 4.94 -8.55 13.18
C PHE A 182 4.64 -7.14 13.72
N PRO A 183 4.11 -6.25 12.86
CA PRO A 183 3.88 -4.87 13.26
C PRO A 183 2.77 -4.78 14.31
N GLN A 184 2.89 -3.78 15.17
CA GLN A 184 1.95 -3.50 16.25
C GLN A 184 1.33 -2.12 16.05
N MET A 185 0.20 -1.89 16.70
CA MET A 185 -0.36 -0.55 16.78
C MET A 185 0.59 0.40 17.50
N LYS A 186 0.65 1.63 17.01
CA LYS A 186 1.32 2.72 17.67
C LYS A 186 0.68 3.01 19.03
N THR A 187 1.51 3.22 20.05
CA THR A 187 1.04 3.58 21.40
C THR A 187 1.52 5.00 21.75
N ASP A 188 0.83 5.65 22.69
CA ASP A 188 1.18 7.03 23.15
C ASP A 188 2.58 7.15 23.77
N ARG A 189 3.28 6.04 23.98
CA ARG A 189 4.63 5.97 24.56
C ARG A 189 5.74 5.91 23.52
N ASP A 190 5.48 6.39 22.31
CA ASP A 190 6.34 6.13 21.16
C ASP A 190 7.69 6.82 21.23
N LEU A 191 8.70 6.00 21.43
CA LEU A 191 10.08 6.29 21.13
C LEU A 191 10.34 6.25 19.61
N PRO A 192 11.37 6.91 19.09
CA PRO A 192 11.75 6.89 17.68
C PRO A 192 11.93 5.49 17.08
N THR A 193 12.06 4.46 17.93
CA THR A 193 12.21 3.05 17.55
C THR A 193 10.94 2.42 16.94
N PHE A 194 9.80 3.11 16.99
CA PHE A 194 8.52 2.59 16.49
C PHE A 194 8.19 3.01 15.05
N TYR A 195 9.19 3.28 14.24
CA TYR A 195 9.02 3.57 12.83
C TYR A 195 8.20 2.49 12.08
N TYR A 196 8.26 1.24 12.55
CA TYR A 196 7.52 0.10 12.00
C TYR A 196 6.23 -0.21 12.76
N SER A 197 5.68 0.73 13.53
CA SER A 197 4.35 0.60 14.13
C SER A 197 3.26 1.08 13.15
N LEU A 198 2.10 0.46 13.23
CA LEU A 198 0.91 0.86 12.48
C LEU A 198 0.23 2.03 13.21
N ARG A 199 -0.11 3.09 12.50
CA ARG A 199 -0.61 4.33 13.08
C ARG A 199 -2.04 4.22 13.59
N ASP A 200 -2.87 3.50 12.83
CA ASP A 200 -4.29 3.38 13.07
C ASP A 200 -4.83 2.07 12.45
N GLU A 201 -6.11 1.79 12.70
CA GLU A 201 -6.79 0.59 12.19
C GLU A 201 -6.86 0.58 10.66
N THR A 202 -6.99 1.74 10.02
CA THR A 202 -7.01 1.85 8.55
C THR A 202 -5.68 1.39 7.97
N GLU A 203 -4.56 1.84 8.53
CA GLU A 203 -3.23 1.37 8.09
C GLU A 203 -3.06 -0.13 8.34
N ALA A 204 -3.58 -0.65 9.46
CA ALA A 204 -3.53 -2.08 9.76
C ALA A 204 -4.36 -2.90 8.75
N LEU A 205 -5.55 -2.44 8.37
CA LEU A 205 -6.38 -3.07 7.34
C LEU A 205 -5.68 -3.06 5.97
N ILE A 206 -5.07 -1.94 5.59
CA ILE A 206 -4.34 -1.84 4.34
C ILE A 206 -3.09 -2.74 4.37
N TYR A 207 -2.37 -2.80 5.48
CA TYR A 207 -1.23 -3.70 5.65
C TYR A 207 -1.62 -5.16 5.44
N ILE A 208 -2.69 -5.64 6.12
CA ILE A 208 -3.09 -7.05 6.03
C ILE A 208 -3.72 -7.41 4.68
N ASN A 209 -4.24 -6.43 3.96
CA ASN A 209 -4.76 -6.63 2.61
C ASN A 209 -3.70 -6.41 1.51
N HIS A 210 -2.53 -5.88 1.84
CA HIS A 210 -1.42 -5.75 0.89
C HIS A 210 -0.86 -7.13 0.52
N PRO A 211 -0.88 -7.55 -0.76
CA PRO A 211 -0.61 -8.94 -1.17
C PRO A 211 0.71 -9.48 -0.63
N MET A 212 1.79 -8.71 -0.75
CA MET A 212 3.12 -9.15 -0.34
C MET A 212 3.29 -9.16 1.18
N LEU A 213 2.83 -8.11 1.89
CA LEU A 213 2.95 -8.02 3.34
C LEU A 213 2.12 -9.11 4.02
N ARG A 214 0.87 -9.29 3.56
CA ARG A 214 0.01 -10.39 3.98
C ARG A 214 0.68 -11.75 3.77
N LYS A 215 1.12 -12.04 2.54
CA LYS A 215 1.75 -13.32 2.19
C LYS A 215 2.95 -13.63 3.09
N ARG A 216 3.79 -12.62 3.36
CA ARG A 216 4.96 -12.78 4.25
C ARG A 216 4.55 -13.06 5.68
N LEU A 217 3.62 -12.27 6.24
CA LEU A 217 3.13 -12.46 7.60
C LEU A 217 2.51 -13.85 7.80
N LEU A 218 1.63 -14.28 6.89
CA LEU A 218 0.99 -15.60 6.96
C LEU A 218 2.01 -16.73 6.88
N LYS A 219 2.98 -16.65 5.96
CA LYS A 219 4.06 -17.66 5.87
C LYS A 219 4.92 -17.73 7.12
N MET A 220 5.16 -16.62 7.79
CA MET A 220 5.88 -16.62 9.07
C MET A 220 5.05 -17.27 10.18
N CYS A 221 3.74 -16.97 10.26
CA CYS A 221 2.84 -17.64 11.19
C CYS A 221 2.79 -19.15 10.96
N GLU A 222 2.68 -19.59 9.69
CA GLU A 222 2.72 -21.01 9.31
C GLU A 222 4.03 -21.67 9.75
N ALA A 223 5.18 -21.03 9.46
CA ALA A 223 6.48 -21.57 9.83
C ALA A 223 6.69 -21.67 11.34
N ILE A 224 6.10 -20.76 12.13
CA ILE A 224 6.13 -20.83 13.59
C ILE A 224 5.25 -21.97 14.09
N LEU A 225 4.03 -22.14 13.55
CA LEU A 225 3.10 -23.21 13.94
C LEU A 225 3.60 -24.61 13.57
N GLN A 226 4.35 -24.72 12.45
CA GLN A 226 4.86 -26.00 11.94
C GLN A 226 6.26 -26.31 12.45
N ASN A 227 6.83 -25.49 13.32
CA ASN A 227 8.18 -25.71 13.82
C ASN A 227 8.19 -26.78 14.92
N ASP A 228 9.22 -27.63 14.88
CA ASP A 228 9.43 -28.67 15.92
C ASP A 228 9.90 -28.05 17.26
N HIS A 229 10.45 -26.83 17.22
CA HIS A 229 10.85 -26.07 18.40
C HIS A 229 9.70 -25.24 18.95
N SER A 230 9.63 -25.13 20.27
CA SER A 230 8.67 -24.24 20.91
C SER A 230 8.91 -22.78 20.52
N ILE A 231 7.86 -21.98 20.43
CA ILE A 231 7.98 -20.53 20.20
C ILE A 231 8.87 -19.86 21.27
N PHE A 232 8.94 -20.43 22.47
CA PHE A 232 9.78 -19.96 23.58
C PHE A 232 11.26 -20.29 23.41
N ASP A 233 11.58 -21.29 22.56
CA ASP A 233 12.95 -21.61 22.21
C ASP A 233 13.46 -20.76 21.06
N ILE A 234 12.57 -20.42 20.11
CA ILE A 234 12.90 -19.62 18.93
C ILE A 234 13.06 -18.14 19.28
N PHE A 235 12.17 -17.60 20.13
CA PHE A 235 12.01 -16.18 20.38
C PHE A 235 12.21 -15.79 21.84
N SER A 236 12.77 -14.59 22.05
CA SER A 236 12.82 -13.99 23.37
C SER A 236 11.42 -13.67 23.91
N ARG A 237 11.29 -13.52 25.23
CA ARG A 237 10.01 -13.09 25.85
C ARG A 237 9.50 -11.75 25.31
N PHE A 238 10.42 -10.86 24.93
CA PHE A 238 10.06 -9.58 24.31
C PHE A 238 9.51 -9.77 22.91
N ASP A 239 10.17 -10.58 22.08
CA ASP A 239 9.69 -10.91 20.73
C ASP A 239 8.31 -11.57 20.78
N ILE A 240 8.08 -12.51 21.70
CA ILE A 240 6.78 -13.18 21.86
C ILE A 240 5.66 -12.20 22.21
N LYS A 241 5.93 -11.18 23.05
CA LYS A 241 4.96 -10.13 23.34
C LYS A 241 4.59 -9.34 22.07
N MET A 242 5.58 -9.05 21.22
CA MET A 242 5.36 -8.35 19.96
C MET A 242 4.57 -9.19 18.98
N ILE A 243 4.94 -10.46 18.79
CA ILE A 243 4.21 -11.41 17.93
C ILE A 243 2.77 -11.53 18.40
N ARG A 244 2.54 -11.75 19.71
CA ARG A 244 1.21 -11.83 20.28
C ARG A 244 0.38 -10.57 20.01
N SER A 245 0.93 -9.37 20.24
CA SER A 245 0.23 -8.12 19.99
C SER A 245 -0.17 -7.95 18.52
N CYS A 246 0.69 -8.35 17.59
CA CYS A 246 0.39 -8.39 16.16
C CYS A 246 -0.74 -9.38 15.84
N ILE A 247 -0.66 -10.61 16.39
CA ILE A 247 -1.68 -11.64 16.18
C ILE A 247 -3.03 -11.22 16.75
N ASP A 248 -3.06 -10.62 17.96
CA ASP A 248 -4.28 -10.10 18.57
C ASP A 248 -4.91 -9.01 17.71
N LEU A 249 -4.12 -8.06 17.19
CA LEU A 249 -4.57 -7.01 16.28
C LEU A 249 -5.26 -7.61 15.03
N PHE A 250 -4.55 -8.47 14.30
CA PHE A 250 -5.07 -9.02 13.05
C PHE A 250 -6.17 -10.06 13.23
N SER A 251 -6.25 -10.73 14.38
CA SER A 251 -7.42 -11.54 14.76
C SER A 251 -8.67 -10.68 14.95
N HIS A 252 -8.50 -9.44 15.44
CA HIS A 252 -9.62 -8.53 15.67
C HIS A 252 -10.17 -7.93 14.39
N ILE A 253 -9.28 -7.48 13.49
CA ILE A 253 -9.66 -6.73 12.29
C ILE A 253 -9.81 -7.59 11.02
N SER A 254 -9.53 -8.89 11.08
CA SER A 254 -9.62 -9.79 9.92
C SER A 254 -10.22 -11.14 10.28
N THR A 255 -10.71 -11.86 9.26
CA THR A 255 -11.26 -13.21 9.38
C THR A 255 -10.25 -14.31 9.03
N ILE A 256 -8.96 -13.99 9.06
CA ILE A 256 -7.88 -14.91 8.64
C ILE A 256 -7.63 -15.94 9.74
N LYS A 257 -7.96 -17.19 9.45
CA LYS A 257 -7.99 -18.30 10.43
C LYS A 257 -6.65 -18.58 11.14
N ILE A 258 -5.52 -18.32 10.49
CA ILE A 258 -4.21 -18.63 11.07
C ILE A 258 -3.93 -17.84 12.35
N PHE A 259 -4.45 -16.62 12.48
CA PHE A 259 -4.29 -15.82 13.69
C PHE A 259 -5.02 -16.46 14.87
N GLU A 260 -6.22 -16.99 14.66
CA GLU A 260 -6.94 -17.76 15.68
C GLU A 260 -6.24 -19.09 16.01
N GLN A 261 -5.64 -19.75 15.03
CA GLN A 261 -4.83 -20.95 15.27
C GLN A 261 -3.62 -20.63 16.16
N MET A 262 -2.88 -19.55 15.87
CA MET A 262 -1.75 -19.10 16.69
C MET A 262 -2.20 -18.83 18.14
N ARG A 263 -3.32 -18.13 18.31
CA ARG A 263 -3.84 -17.82 19.65
C ARG A 263 -4.22 -19.06 20.43
N LYS A 264 -4.88 -20.01 19.78
CA LYS A 264 -5.29 -21.28 20.39
C LYS A 264 -4.08 -22.13 20.78
N GLU A 265 -3.11 -22.27 19.86
CA GLU A 265 -1.90 -23.07 20.08
C GLU A 265 -1.10 -22.59 21.29
N TYR A 266 -0.90 -21.28 21.41
CA TYR A 266 -0.09 -20.69 22.47
C TYR A 266 -0.89 -20.24 23.69
N GLY A 267 -2.18 -20.56 23.77
CA GLY A 267 -3.06 -20.22 24.92
C GLY A 267 -3.23 -18.72 25.13
N TRP A 268 -3.13 -17.91 24.09
CA TRP A 268 -3.26 -16.47 24.20
C TRP A 268 -4.73 -16.06 24.32
N LYS A 269 -5.11 -15.56 25.50
CA LYS A 269 -6.46 -15.01 25.75
C LYS A 269 -6.59 -13.63 25.13
N TYR A 270 -7.81 -13.27 24.64
CA TYR A 270 -8.11 -11.92 24.17
C TYR A 270 -7.86 -10.88 25.26
N TYR A 271 -7.12 -9.83 24.93
CA TYR A 271 -7.12 -8.61 25.72
C TYR A 271 -8.24 -7.72 25.18
N LYS A 272 -9.43 -7.76 25.82
CA LYS A 272 -10.61 -6.99 25.38
C LYS A 272 -10.46 -5.47 25.49
N ASP A 273 -9.45 -4.96 26.17
CA ASP A 273 -9.40 -3.57 26.61
C ASP A 273 -8.20 -2.76 26.03
N LYS A 274 -7.67 -3.11 24.86
CA LYS A 274 -6.47 -2.41 24.32
C LYS A 274 -6.58 -1.86 22.91
N PHE A 275 -7.77 -1.89 22.28
CA PHE A 275 -7.98 -1.30 20.94
C PHE A 275 -9.14 -0.32 20.98
#